data_0b7a8407b8c1c3e884badd9664030d56
#
_entry.id   0b7a8407b8c1c3e884badd9664030d56
#
_cell.length_a   1.000
_cell.length_b   1.000
_cell.length_c   1.000
_cell.angle_alpha   90.00
_cell.angle_beta   90.00
_cell.angle_gamma   90.00
#
_symmetry.space_group_name_H-M   'P 1'
#
loop_
_entity.id
_entity.type
_entity.pdbx_description
1 polymer ?
#
loop_
_entity_poly.entity_id
_entity_poly.type
_entity_poly.pdbx_seq_one_letter_code
_entity_poly.pdbx_strand_id
1 'polypeptide(L)'
;MDMGVDRVVRGRDLLSSTARQIWLISELGGSPPEYCHAPLLLSEDGRKLSKRDGDLNIMSLRQNHTPEEIIGYLAARLGLGDGKPISVQKLLQTFDWSLVPKNDITIK
;
A
#
# COMPACT_ATOMS: atom_id res chain seq x y z
N MET A 1 4.38 13.20 15.85
CA MET A 1 4.71 13.35 17.27
C MET A 1 3.53 13.91 18.06
N ASP A 2 3.07 15.10 17.71
CA ASP A 2 2.03 15.78 18.51
C ASP A 2 0.65 15.12 18.44
N MET A 3 0.38 14.34 17.40
CA MET A 3 -0.92 13.68 17.22
C MET A 3 -0.98 12.28 17.81
N GLY A 4 0.09 11.82 18.46
CA GLY A 4 0.12 10.48 19.04
C GLY A 4 0.20 9.35 18.04
N VAL A 5 0.70 9.62 16.85
CA VAL A 5 0.86 8.59 15.81
C VAL A 5 1.92 7.58 16.25
N ASP A 6 1.56 6.31 16.32
CA ASP A 6 2.46 5.23 16.74
C ASP A 6 2.74 4.21 15.63
N ARG A 7 2.03 4.28 14.51
CA ARG A 7 2.25 3.39 13.36
C ARG A 7 2.02 4.14 12.06
N VAL A 8 2.94 3.96 11.12
CA VAL A 8 2.87 4.58 9.79
C VAL A 8 2.81 3.48 8.74
N VAL A 9 1.77 3.50 7.91
CA VAL A 9 1.62 2.60 6.76
C VAL A 9 1.68 3.46 5.51
N ARG A 10 2.63 3.16 4.62
CA ARG A 10 2.81 3.98 3.41
C ARG A 10 3.50 3.16 2.32
N GLY A 11 3.60 3.74 1.12
CA GLY A 11 4.26 3.10 0.01
C GLY A 11 5.76 2.90 0.23
N ARG A 12 6.31 1.86 -0.36
CA ARG A 12 7.71 1.49 -0.24
C ARG A 12 8.66 2.52 -0.85
N ASP A 13 8.15 3.41 -1.72
CA ASP A 13 8.94 4.48 -2.31
C ASP A 13 9.52 5.45 -1.26
N LEU A 14 8.95 5.48 -0.05
CA LEU A 14 9.43 6.31 1.04
C LEU A 14 10.37 5.57 2.00
N LEU A 15 10.70 4.32 1.70
CA LEU A 15 11.57 3.51 2.56
C LEU A 15 12.94 4.16 2.77
N SER A 16 13.52 4.72 1.72
CA SER A 16 14.82 5.38 1.79
C SER A 16 14.84 6.61 2.69
N SER A 17 13.67 7.21 2.94
CA SER A 17 13.56 8.38 3.82
C SER A 17 13.32 8.01 5.29
N THR A 18 13.04 6.74 5.58
CA THR A 18 12.64 6.31 6.91
C THR A 18 13.72 6.54 7.95
N ALA A 19 14.97 6.20 7.65
CA ALA A 19 16.08 6.38 8.59
C ALA A 19 16.24 7.85 8.97
N ARG A 20 16.13 8.75 8.00
CA ARG A 20 16.23 10.20 8.23
C ARG A 20 15.08 10.69 9.11
N GLN A 21 13.87 10.22 8.86
CA GLN A 21 12.71 10.60 9.64
C GLN A 21 12.80 10.10 11.07
N ILE A 22 13.27 8.88 11.27
CA ILE A 22 13.49 8.33 12.61
C ILE A 22 14.50 9.18 13.37
N TRP A 23 15.62 9.54 12.72
CA TRP A 23 16.64 10.38 13.32
C TRP A 23 16.07 11.74 13.73
N LEU A 24 15.30 12.37 12.83
CA LEU A 24 14.72 13.68 13.10
C LEU A 24 13.74 13.65 14.27
N ILE A 25 12.88 12.65 14.32
CA ILE A 25 11.93 12.48 15.42
C ILE A 25 12.66 12.33 16.74
N SER A 26 13.71 11.52 16.77
CA SER A 26 14.52 11.29 17.98
C SER A 26 15.20 12.58 18.44
N GLU A 27 15.75 13.36 17.50
CA GLU A 27 16.42 14.63 17.82
C GLU A 27 15.45 15.67 18.38
N LEU A 28 14.17 15.60 17.98
CA LEU A 28 13.13 16.49 18.49
C LEU A 28 12.52 15.98 19.80
N GLY A 29 13.04 14.92 20.38
CA GLY A 29 12.60 14.38 21.67
C GLY A 29 11.41 13.46 21.59
N GLY A 30 11.00 13.04 20.39
CA GLY A 30 9.90 12.11 20.21
C GLY A 30 10.35 10.67 20.13
N SER A 31 9.38 9.76 20.14
CA SER A 31 9.62 8.33 19.91
C SER A 31 9.21 7.98 18.49
N PRO A 32 10.09 7.31 17.70
CA PRO A 32 9.73 6.92 16.33
C PRO A 32 8.54 5.97 16.32
N PRO A 33 7.60 6.13 15.36
CA PRO A 33 6.52 5.16 15.19
C PRO A 33 7.02 3.88 14.55
N GLU A 34 6.19 2.85 14.57
CA GLU A 34 6.40 1.64 13.79
C GLU A 34 6.10 1.93 12.32
N TYR A 35 6.96 1.47 11.43
CA TYR A 35 6.79 1.68 9.98
C TYR A 35 6.42 0.40 9.26
N CYS A 36 5.40 0.47 8.42
CA CYS A 36 4.98 -0.61 7.54
C CYS A 36 4.98 -0.09 6.11
N HIS A 37 5.83 -0.65 5.26
CA HIS A 37 5.95 -0.20 3.87
C HIS A 37 5.30 -1.21 2.92
N ALA A 38 4.22 -0.78 2.27
CA ALA A 38 3.52 -1.59 1.28
C ALA A 38 4.27 -1.57 -0.05
N PRO A 39 4.21 -2.67 -0.84
CA PRO A 39 4.84 -2.70 -2.13
C PRO A 39 4.21 -1.69 -3.09
N LEU A 40 4.99 -1.19 -4.03
CA LEU A 40 4.47 -0.33 -5.09
C LEU A 40 3.86 -1.18 -6.20
N LEU A 41 2.83 -0.63 -6.85
CA LEU A 41 2.29 -1.20 -8.07
C LEU A 41 2.99 -0.53 -9.24
N LEU A 42 3.61 -1.34 -10.09
CA LEU A 42 4.38 -0.85 -11.22
C LEU A 42 3.66 -1.15 -12.54
N SER A 43 3.86 -0.31 -13.55
CA SER A 43 3.39 -0.58 -14.90
C SER A 43 4.23 -1.69 -15.53
N GLU A 44 3.82 -2.17 -16.70
CA GLU A 44 4.53 -3.26 -17.41
C GLU A 44 5.98 -2.92 -17.72
N ASP A 45 6.29 -1.63 -17.91
CA ASP A 45 7.65 -1.17 -18.18
C ASP A 45 8.47 -0.89 -16.91
N GLY A 46 7.92 -1.21 -15.74
CA GLY A 46 8.65 -1.14 -14.48
C GLY A 46 8.62 0.22 -13.79
N ARG A 47 7.89 1.21 -14.33
CA ARG A 47 7.79 2.50 -13.68
C ARG A 47 6.64 2.55 -12.69
N LYS A 48 6.73 3.45 -11.70
CA LYS A 48 5.66 3.66 -10.74
C LYS A 48 4.41 4.20 -11.44
N LEU A 49 3.25 3.64 -11.11
CA LEU A 49 1.97 4.13 -11.65
C LEU A 49 1.72 5.56 -11.22
N SER A 50 1.24 6.40 -12.13
CA SER A 50 0.96 7.80 -11.82
C SER A 50 -0.28 8.28 -12.56
N LYS A 51 -0.89 9.34 -12.03
CA LYS A 51 -2.04 9.98 -12.66
C LYS A 51 -1.69 10.58 -14.02
N ARG A 52 -0.46 11.09 -14.15
CA ARG A 52 0.02 11.76 -15.35
C ARG A 52 0.00 10.86 -16.57
N ASP A 53 0.26 9.58 -16.37
CA ASP A 53 0.40 8.62 -17.46
C ASP A 53 -0.90 7.91 -17.81
N GLY A 54 -2.02 8.30 -17.19
CA GLY A 54 -3.30 7.66 -17.41
C GLY A 54 -3.37 6.26 -16.87
N ASP A 55 -2.53 5.95 -15.89
CA ASP A 55 -2.47 4.63 -15.28
C ASP A 55 -3.73 4.34 -14.45
N LEU A 56 -3.80 3.13 -13.97
CA LEU A 56 -4.90 2.62 -13.14
C LEU A 56 -5.27 3.60 -12.03
N ASN A 57 -6.54 4.03 -11.96
CA ASN A 57 -7.01 4.89 -10.89
C ASN A 57 -8.44 4.51 -10.49
N ILE A 58 -8.81 4.87 -9.27
CA ILE A 58 -10.10 4.49 -8.69
C ILE A 58 -11.28 5.07 -9.46
N MET A 59 -11.17 6.30 -9.95
CA MET A 59 -12.25 6.94 -10.68
C MET A 59 -12.60 6.19 -11.96
N SER A 60 -11.60 5.71 -12.69
CA SER A 60 -11.82 4.91 -13.88
C SER A 60 -12.39 3.55 -13.56
N LEU A 61 -11.90 2.91 -12.50
CA LEU A 61 -12.35 1.59 -12.09
C LEU A 61 -13.79 1.60 -11.59
N ARG A 62 -14.22 2.66 -10.92
CA ARG A 62 -15.59 2.80 -10.40
C ARG A 62 -16.65 2.71 -11.47
N GLN A 63 -16.33 3.12 -12.69
CA GLN A 63 -17.30 3.16 -13.79
C GLN A 63 -17.70 1.75 -14.25
N ASN A 64 -16.81 0.77 -14.08
CA ASN A 64 -17.01 -0.57 -14.61
C ASN A 64 -16.93 -1.68 -13.56
N HIS A 65 -16.59 -1.33 -12.32
CA HIS A 65 -16.37 -2.33 -11.26
C HIS A 65 -17.00 -1.90 -9.94
N THR A 66 -17.44 -2.88 -9.16
CA THR A 66 -17.91 -2.63 -7.79
C THR A 66 -16.71 -2.46 -6.85
N PRO A 67 -16.92 -1.83 -5.66
CA PRO A 67 -15.84 -1.74 -4.68
C PRO A 67 -15.25 -3.09 -4.31
N GLU A 68 -16.08 -4.12 -4.16
CA GLU A 68 -15.64 -5.46 -3.80
C GLU A 68 -14.77 -6.08 -4.89
N GLU A 69 -15.07 -5.83 -6.16
CA GLU A 69 -14.25 -6.29 -7.27
C GLU A 69 -12.88 -5.64 -7.27
N ILE A 70 -12.83 -4.34 -7.01
CA ILE A 70 -11.56 -3.60 -6.95
C ILE A 70 -10.69 -4.11 -5.79
N ILE A 71 -11.31 -4.28 -4.61
CA ILE A 71 -10.61 -4.78 -3.43
C ILE A 71 -10.09 -6.21 -3.66
N GLY A 72 -10.91 -7.06 -4.27
CA GLY A 72 -10.51 -8.43 -4.61
C GLY A 72 -9.32 -8.48 -5.57
N TYR A 73 -9.34 -7.62 -6.58
CA TYR A 73 -8.24 -7.52 -7.53
C TYR A 73 -6.93 -7.10 -6.83
N LEU A 74 -7.00 -6.06 -6.00
CA LEU A 74 -5.82 -5.57 -5.29
C LEU A 74 -5.33 -6.60 -4.27
N ALA A 75 -6.24 -7.27 -3.59
CA ALA A 75 -5.86 -8.30 -2.62
C ALA A 75 -5.13 -9.45 -3.30
N ALA A 76 -5.59 -9.87 -4.49
CA ALA A 76 -4.91 -10.93 -5.25
C ALA A 76 -3.49 -10.52 -5.63
N ARG A 77 -3.30 -9.26 -6.01
CA ARG A 77 -1.96 -8.75 -6.35
C ARG A 77 -1.02 -8.74 -5.14
N LEU A 78 -1.58 -8.56 -3.95
CA LEU A 78 -0.80 -8.59 -2.70
C LEU A 78 -0.66 -10.00 -2.11
N GLY A 79 -1.21 -11.02 -2.78
CA GLY A 79 -1.17 -12.37 -2.26
C GLY A 79 -2.14 -12.63 -1.12
N LEU A 80 -3.11 -11.75 -0.92
CA LEU A 80 -4.08 -11.84 0.18
C LEU A 80 -5.41 -12.44 -0.24
N GLY A 81 -5.58 -12.78 -1.50
CA GLY A 81 -6.83 -13.35 -2.00
C GLY A 81 -6.66 -13.98 -3.37
N ASP A 82 -7.76 -14.51 -3.92
CA ASP A 82 -7.78 -15.24 -5.18
C ASP A 82 -8.30 -14.44 -6.37
N GLY A 83 -8.55 -13.14 -6.17
CA GLY A 83 -9.06 -12.25 -7.21
C GLY A 83 -10.56 -12.15 -7.27
N LYS A 84 -11.30 -12.93 -6.47
CA LYS A 84 -12.75 -12.83 -6.40
C LYS A 84 -13.16 -11.58 -5.62
N PRO A 85 -14.35 -11.02 -5.91
CA PRO A 85 -14.82 -9.89 -5.12
C PRO A 85 -14.87 -10.20 -3.63
N ILE A 86 -14.38 -9.26 -2.81
CA ILE A 86 -14.33 -9.44 -1.37
C ILE A 86 -14.54 -8.08 -0.69
N SER A 87 -15.26 -8.07 0.42
CA SER A 87 -15.42 -6.85 1.21
C SER A 87 -14.19 -6.59 2.08
N VAL A 88 -13.99 -5.32 2.46
CA VAL A 88 -12.89 -4.93 3.35
C VAL A 88 -12.99 -5.70 4.67
N GLN A 89 -14.21 -5.87 5.19
CA GLN A 89 -14.42 -6.56 6.46
C GLN A 89 -13.95 -8.02 6.40
N LYS A 90 -14.26 -8.72 5.33
CA LYS A 90 -13.79 -10.10 5.15
C LYS A 90 -12.29 -10.16 4.96
N LEU A 91 -11.75 -9.23 4.21
CA LEU A 91 -10.30 -9.16 3.97
C LEU A 91 -9.54 -8.94 5.27
N LEU A 92 -10.05 -8.09 6.16
CA LEU A 92 -9.41 -7.81 7.45
C LEU A 92 -9.35 -9.06 8.35
N GLN A 93 -10.32 -9.98 8.23
CA GLN A 93 -10.34 -11.20 9.03
C GLN A 93 -9.18 -12.14 8.68
N THR A 94 -8.68 -12.07 7.45
CA THR A 94 -7.61 -12.94 6.97
C THR A 94 -6.31 -12.19 6.72
N PHE A 95 -6.28 -10.90 6.99
CA PHE A 95 -5.10 -10.07 6.72
C PHE A 95 -3.95 -10.43 7.65
N ASP A 96 -2.74 -10.54 7.08
CA ASP A 96 -1.51 -10.77 7.81
C ASP A 96 -0.37 -10.10 7.05
N TRP A 97 0.39 -9.24 7.72
CA TRP A 97 1.53 -8.56 7.12
C TRP A 97 2.56 -9.53 6.55
N SER A 98 2.67 -10.73 7.11
CA SER A 98 3.61 -11.74 6.62
C SER A 98 3.28 -12.20 5.20
N LEU A 99 2.02 -12.04 4.77
CA LEU A 99 1.57 -12.40 3.42
C LEU A 99 1.83 -11.30 2.40
N VAL A 100 2.08 -10.07 2.85
CA VAL A 100 2.31 -8.93 1.95
C VAL A 100 3.70 -9.04 1.33
N PRO A 101 3.83 -8.99 -0.01
CA PRO A 101 5.14 -9.08 -0.65
C PRO A 101 6.04 -7.92 -0.25
N LYS A 102 7.33 -8.19 -0.14
CA LYS A 102 8.32 -7.17 0.17
C LYS A 102 8.86 -6.48 -1.08
N ASN A 103 8.63 -7.07 -2.24
CA ASN A 103 9.06 -6.51 -3.53
C ASN A 103 7.89 -5.84 -4.22
N ASP A 104 8.20 -4.88 -5.10
CA ASP A 104 7.18 -4.18 -5.88
C ASP A 104 6.48 -5.13 -6.84
N ILE A 105 5.23 -4.80 -7.18
CA ILE A 105 4.35 -5.67 -7.98
C ILE A 105 4.10 -5.01 -9.32
N THR A 106 4.35 -5.74 -10.41
CA THR A 106 4.07 -5.27 -11.76
C THR A 106 2.63 -5.64 -12.12
N ILE A 107 1.86 -4.65 -12.55
CA ILE A 107 0.50 -4.84 -13.04
C ILE A 107 0.53 -5.04 -14.54
N LYS A 108 -0.11 -6.12 -15.00
CA LYS A 108 -0.23 -6.40 -16.44
C LYS A 108 -1.62 -6.03 -16.94
#